data_d9cf7e1287d580280eb4ab06937c973e
#
_entry.id   d9cf7e1287d580280eb4ab06937c973e
#
_cell.length_a   1.000
_cell.length_b   1.000
_cell.length_c   1.000
_cell.angle_alpha   90.00
_cell.angle_beta   90.00
_cell.angle_gamma   90.00
#
_symmetry.space_group_name_H-M   'P 1'
#
loop_
_entity.id
_entity.type
_entity.pdbx_description
1 polymer ?
#
loop_
_entity_poly.entity_id
_entity_poly.type
_entity_poly.pdbx_seq_one_letter_code
_entity_poly.pdbx_strand_id
1 'polypeptide(L)'
;MRRILAAALACLVAVPIIPAAAQTPELIFRRSTVFRLLSPNDRLATYGIDDPEVEGVACHFTVPEKGGWAGAFGFAEQLSEVSLACRQIGPIRLTGRSSQGDVVFREGRSFFFKRVQIVRGCDARRNVLVYMIYSDKLIDGSPQNSTSTVPIMPWGQQTEVVRCGDFIS
;
A
#
# COMPACT_ATOMS: atom_id res chain seq x y z
N MET A 1 4.54 57.47 -38.90
CA MET A 1 4.04 56.84 -37.68
C MET A 1 4.07 55.32 -37.85
N ARG A 2 5.16 54.66 -37.41
CA ARG A 2 5.34 53.20 -37.50
C ARG A 2 4.96 52.59 -36.16
N ARG A 3 3.88 51.79 -36.10
CA ARG A 3 3.48 51.02 -34.94
C ARG A 3 4.25 49.70 -34.93
N ILE A 4 5.13 49.51 -33.95
CA ILE A 4 5.83 48.27 -33.69
C ILE A 4 4.89 47.41 -32.81
N LEU A 5 4.36 46.31 -33.38
CA LEU A 5 3.68 45.26 -32.58
C LEU A 5 4.76 44.35 -31.96
N ALA A 6 4.87 44.37 -30.65
CA ALA A 6 5.66 43.40 -29.91
C ALA A 6 4.82 42.14 -29.70
N ALA A 7 5.20 41.04 -30.34
CA ALA A 7 4.63 39.72 -30.10
C ALA A 7 5.30 39.10 -28.87
N ALA A 8 4.55 38.97 -27.80
CA ALA A 8 5.00 38.22 -26.60
C ALA A 8 4.86 36.71 -26.85
N LEU A 9 5.99 36.04 -26.97
CA LEU A 9 6.08 34.58 -27.10
C LEU A 9 5.95 33.97 -25.68
N ALA A 10 4.77 33.43 -25.33
CA ALA A 10 4.56 32.70 -24.09
C ALA A 10 5.16 31.31 -24.22
N CYS A 11 6.30 31.06 -23.57
CA CYS A 11 6.87 29.72 -23.40
C CYS A 11 5.99 28.91 -22.43
N LEU A 12 5.18 27.99 -22.94
CA LEU A 12 4.56 26.95 -22.14
C LEU A 12 5.64 25.96 -21.68
N VAL A 13 6.01 26.04 -20.41
CA VAL A 13 6.85 25.02 -19.77
C VAL A 13 5.95 23.81 -19.47
N ALA A 14 6.06 22.77 -20.27
CA ALA A 14 5.43 21.48 -19.99
C ALA A 14 6.15 20.84 -18.80
N VAL A 15 5.50 20.82 -17.63
CA VAL A 15 5.97 20.06 -16.47
C VAL A 15 5.76 18.56 -16.78
N PRO A 16 6.81 17.73 -16.77
CA PRO A 16 6.63 16.30 -16.98
C PRO A 16 5.81 15.72 -15.81
N ILE A 17 4.66 15.13 -16.12
CA ILE A 17 3.90 14.31 -15.17
C ILE A 17 4.70 13.02 -15.03
N ILE A 18 5.44 12.88 -13.92
CA ILE A 18 6.12 11.63 -13.56
C ILE A 18 5.00 10.71 -13.07
N PRO A 19 4.72 9.56 -13.74
CA PRO A 19 3.75 8.62 -13.24
C PRO A 19 4.24 8.09 -11.89
N ALA A 20 3.37 8.09 -10.88
CA ALA A 20 3.65 7.45 -9.60
C ALA A 20 4.04 5.99 -9.89
N ALA A 21 5.28 5.63 -9.61
CA ALA A 21 5.76 4.27 -9.79
C ALA A 21 4.92 3.36 -8.89
N ALA A 22 4.25 2.37 -9.47
CA ALA A 22 3.56 1.35 -8.71
C ALA A 22 4.60 0.68 -7.79
N GLN A 23 4.41 0.81 -6.48
CA GLN A 23 5.33 0.23 -5.51
C GLN A 23 5.32 -1.29 -5.65
N THR A 24 6.52 -1.87 -5.75
CA THR A 24 6.69 -3.32 -5.74
C THR A 24 7.00 -3.73 -4.30
N PRO A 25 6.17 -4.58 -3.67
CA PRO A 25 6.43 -5.05 -2.33
C PRO A 25 7.75 -5.81 -2.27
N GLU A 26 8.54 -5.54 -1.24
CA GLU A 26 9.79 -6.25 -0.98
C GLU A 26 9.50 -7.56 -0.25
N LEU A 27 9.95 -8.67 -0.80
CA LEU A 27 9.85 -9.96 -0.12
C LEU A 27 10.86 -10.02 1.03
N ILE A 28 10.36 -10.15 2.26
CA ILE A 28 11.20 -10.28 3.46
C ILE A 28 11.58 -11.74 3.69
N PHE A 29 10.60 -12.64 3.76
CA PHE A 29 10.86 -14.08 3.88
C PHE A 29 9.64 -14.90 3.44
N ARG A 30 9.90 -16.21 3.25
CA ARG A 30 8.90 -17.25 3.03
C ARG A 30 9.06 -18.38 4.04
N ARG A 31 7.95 -18.95 4.47
CA ARG A 31 7.92 -20.12 5.34
C ARG A 31 6.98 -21.18 4.79
N SER A 32 7.50 -22.41 4.54
CA SER A 32 6.65 -23.54 4.17
C SER A 32 5.77 -23.96 5.34
N THR A 33 4.50 -24.19 5.07
CA THR A 33 3.49 -24.58 6.06
C THR A 33 3.16 -26.07 5.98
N VAL A 34 3.35 -26.68 4.80
CA VAL A 34 3.06 -28.10 4.55
C VAL A 34 4.22 -28.70 3.76
N PHE A 35 4.67 -29.90 4.16
CA PHE A 35 5.63 -30.69 3.40
C PHE A 35 4.89 -31.64 2.45
N ARG A 36 5.17 -31.55 1.14
CA ARG A 36 4.67 -32.46 0.11
C ARG A 36 5.84 -33.06 -0.64
N LEU A 37 5.88 -34.41 -0.73
CA LEU A 37 7.03 -35.14 -1.28
C LEU A 37 7.24 -34.94 -2.80
N LEU A 38 6.15 -34.65 -3.56
CA LEU A 38 6.17 -34.63 -5.03
C LEU A 38 5.60 -33.34 -5.65
N SER A 39 5.34 -32.32 -4.85
CA SER A 39 4.87 -31.02 -5.36
C SER A 39 5.42 -29.88 -4.50
N PRO A 40 5.54 -28.65 -5.07
CA PRO A 40 5.88 -27.47 -4.29
C PRO A 40 4.96 -27.30 -3.09
N ASN A 41 5.53 -26.97 -1.93
CA ASN A 41 4.81 -26.81 -0.68
C ASN A 41 4.00 -25.50 -0.65
N ASP A 42 2.85 -25.53 0.04
CA ASP A 42 2.16 -24.32 0.44
C ASP A 42 3.04 -23.56 1.45
N ARG A 43 3.03 -22.24 1.35
CA ARG A 43 3.90 -21.36 2.14
C ARG A 43 3.23 -20.05 2.48
N LEU A 44 3.69 -19.41 3.53
CA LEU A 44 3.39 -18.03 3.85
C LEU A 44 4.54 -17.16 3.35
N ALA A 45 4.22 -16.05 2.70
CA ALA A 45 5.17 -15.04 2.27
C ALA A 45 4.87 -13.72 2.97
N THR A 46 5.89 -13.12 3.58
CA THR A 46 5.81 -11.81 4.23
C THR A 46 6.53 -10.79 3.37
N TYR A 47 5.83 -9.71 3.09
CA TYR A 47 6.30 -8.59 2.30
C TYR A 47 6.33 -7.31 3.12
N GLY A 48 7.28 -6.43 2.81
CA GLY A 48 7.36 -5.06 3.28
C GLY A 48 6.92 -4.08 2.20
N ILE A 49 6.30 -2.99 2.62
CA ILE A 49 5.91 -1.87 1.77
C ILE A 49 5.89 -0.58 2.57
N ASP A 50 6.34 0.51 1.95
CA ASP A 50 6.22 1.85 2.48
C ASP A 50 4.94 2.53 1.97
N ASP A 51 4.45 3.53 2.70
CA ASP A 51 3.36 4.37 2.20
C ASP A 51 3.94 5.50 1.35
N PRO A 52 3.57 5.63 0.06
CA PRO A 52 4.15 6.64 -0.83
C PRO A 52 3.83 8.09 -0.44
N GLU A 53 2.76 8.29 0.33
CA GLU A 53 2.29 9.61 0.75
C GLU A 53 2.50 9.88 2.25
N VAL A 54 2.99 8.88 2.99
CA VAL A 54 3.25 8.98 4.42
C VAL A 54 4.66 8.47 4.73
N GLU A 55 5.63 9.38 4.70
CA GLU A 55 6.97 9.04 5.13
C GLU A 55 7.01 8.67 6.62
N GLY A 56 7.90 7.76 6.98
CA GLY A 56 8.10 7.32 8.37
C GLY A 56 7.14 6.23 8.83
N VAL A 57 6.40 5.60 7.91
CA VAL A 57 5.59 4.41 8.19
C VAL A 57 6.04 3.27 7.27
N ALA A 58 6.22 2.08 7.85
CA ALA A 58 6.38 0.84 7.10
C ALA A 58 5.28 -0.14 7.47
N CYS A 59 4.77 -0.85 6.48
CA CYS A 59 3.78 -1.90 6.62
C CYS A 59 4.37 -3.25 6.21
N HIS A 60 4.06 -4.29 6.98
CA HIS A 60 4.37 -5.67 6.64
C HIS A 60 3.07 -6.44 6.53
N PHE A 61 2.93 -7.22 5.48
CA PHE A 61 1.76 -8.06 5.29
C PHE A 61 2.17 -9.48 4.90
N THR A 62 1.37 -10.45 5.34
CA THR A 62 1.61 -11.86 5.06
C THR A 62 0.42 -12.42 4.29
N VAL A 63 0.74 -13.14 3.22
CA VAL A 63 -0.23 -13.81 2.36
C VAL A 63 0.16 -15.27 2.15
N PRO A 64 -0.83 -16.19 2.03
CA PRO A 64 -0.55 -17.57 1.64
C PRO A 64 -0.24 -17.66 0.15
N GLU A 65 0.85 -18.34 -0.18
CA GLU A 65 1.21 -18.75 -1.54
C GLU A 65 1.00 -20.26 -1.67
N LYS A 66 0.13 -20.69 -2.59
CA LYS A 66 -0.05 -22.11 -2.90
C LYS A 66 1.10 -22.62 -3.76
N GLY A 67 1.61 -23.79 -3.39
CA GLY A 67 2.56 -24.54 -4.20
C GLY A 67 1.86 -25.44 -5.23
N GLY A 68 2.64 -25.99 -6.19
CA GLY A 68 2.19 -26.98 -7.14
C GLY A 68 1.52 -26.44 -8.40
N TRP A 69 1.07 -27.38 -9.24
CA TRP A 69 0.44 -27.11 -10.52
C TRP A 69 -0.88 -26.31 -10.38
N ALA A 70 -1.61 -26.51 -9.26
CA ALA A 70 -2.84 -25.77 -8.98
C ALA A 70 -2.57 -24.26 -8.80
N GLY A 71 -1.43 -23.88 -8.21
CA GLY A 71 -0.99 -22.49 -8.14
C GLY A 71 -0.65 -21.91 -9.53
N ALA A 72 -0.06 -22.72 -10.42
CA ALA A 72 0.29 -22.31 -11.78
C ALA A 72 -0.92 -22.07 -12.70
N PHE A 73 -2.04 -22.74 -12.46
CA PHE A 73 -3.26 -22.62 -13.28
C PHE A 73 -4.30 -21.64 -12.69
N GLY A 74 -3.97 -20.85 -11.67
CA GLY A 74 -4.89 -19.84 -11.15
C GLY A 74 -6.11 -20.37 -10.37
N PHE A 75 -6.21 -21.69 -10.13
CA PHE A 75 -7.24 -22.32 -9.29
C PHE A 75 -6.93 -22.19 -7.78
N ALA A 76 -6.16 -21.20 -7.37
CA ALA A 76 -5.89 -20.94 -5.98
C ALA A 76 -7.18 -20.49 -5.29
N GLU A 77 -7.88 -21.46 -4.77
CA GLU A 77 -9.06 -21.30 -3.93
C GLU A 77 -8.65 -20.60 -2.63
N GLN A 78 -9.34 -19.50 -2.34
CA GLN A 78 -9.36 -18.79 -1.06
C GLN A 78 -7.98 -18.39 -0.48
N LEU A 79 -7.64 -17.10 -0.64
CA LEU A 79 -6.83 -16.41 0.34
C LEU A 79 -7.62 -16.42 1.66
N SER A 80 -7.42 -17.47 2.46
CA SER A 80 -8.19 -17.67 3.67
C SER A 80 -7.78 -16.71 4.78
N GLU A 81 -6.57 -16.16 4.73
CA GLU A 81 -6.08 -15.27 5.79
C GLU A 81 -5.04 -14.29 5.22
N VAL A 82 -5.23 -13.01 5.48
CA VAL A 82 -4.25 -11.96 5.27
C VAL A 82 -3.97 -11.27 6.60
N SER A 83 -2.73 -10.95 6.86
CA SER A 83 -2.36 -10.16 8.05
C SER A 83 -1.66 -8.88 7.65
N LEU A 84 -1.82 -7.83 8.46
CA LEU A 84 -1.19 -6.53 8.26
C LEU A 84 -0.64 -6.01 9.58
N ALA A 85 0.58 -5.51 9.55
CA ALA A 85 1.21 -4.79 10.66
C ALA A 85 1.93 -3.56 10.12
N CYS A 86 1.44 -2.36 10.45
CA CYS A 86 2.09 -1.09 10.13
C CYS A 86 2.66 -0.46 11.39
N ARG A 87 3.82 0.18 11.27
CA ARG A 87 4.51 0.82 12.39
C ARG A 87 5.13 2.14 11.95
N GLN A 88 5.15 3.08 12.87
CA GLN A 88 6.00 4.25 12.73
C GLN A 88 7.47 3.80 12.87
N ILE A 89 8.29 4.16 11.89
CA ILE A 89 9.72 3.82 11.81
C ILE A 89 10.61 5.06 11.70
N GLY A 90 10.01 6.23 11.66
CA GLY A 90 10.69 7.53 11.53
C GLY A 90 9.76 8.68 11.85
N PRO A 91 10.25 9.93 11.70
CA PRO A 91 9.39 11.09 11.77
C PRO A 91 8.33 11.03 10.68
N ILE A 92 7.06 11.18 11.05
CA ILE A 92 5.98 11.16 10.06
C ILE A 92 5.90 12.49 9.33
N ARG A 93 5.87 12.40 7.99
CA ARG A 93 5.58 13.50 7.07
C ARG A 93 4.49 13.08 6.11
N LEU A 94 3.51 13.94 5.94
CA LEU A 94 2.39 13.73 5.02
C LEU A 94 2.63 14.56 3.75
N THR A 95 2.73 13.87 2.61
CA THR A 95 3.11 14.48 1.32
C THR A 95 1.90 14.58 0.39
N GLY A 96 1.04 15.54 0.61
CA GLY A 96 -0.15 15.72 -0.23
C GLY A 96 -1.45 15.52 0.53
N ARG A 97 -2.57 15.65 -0.18
CA ARG A 97 -3.91 15.42 0.34
C ARG A 97 -4.45 14.11 -0.21
N SER A 98 -5.06 13.33 0.63
CA SER A 98 -5.73 12.10 0.24
C SER A 98 -7.10 11.97 0.91
N SER A 99 -7.88 11.00 0.45
CA SER A 99 -9.21 10.74 0.98
C SER A 99 -9.20 9.53 1.90
N GLN A 100 -10.21 9.43 2.76
CA GLN A 100 -10.43 8.25 3.59
C GLN A 100 -10.60 7.01 2.71
N GLY A 101 -9.77 6.00 2.96
CA GLY A 101 -9.79 4.75 2.19
C GLY A 101 -9.01 4.78 0.89
N ASP A 102 -8.18 5.79 0.65
CA ASP A 102 -7.30 5.82 -0.52
C ASP A 102 -6.36 4.63 -0.56
N VAL A 103 -6.15 4.13 -1.77
CA VAL A 103 -5.35 2.94 -2.01
C VAL A 103 -3.86 3.28 -1.94
N VAL A 104 -3.18 2.76 -0.92
CA VAL A 104 -1.73 2.84 -0.73
C VAL A 104 -1.02 1.83 -1.64
N PHE A 105 -1.58 0.63 -1.75
CA PHE A 105 -1.03 -0.44 -2.54
C PHE A 105 -2.13 -1.28 -3.17
N ARG A 106 -1.94 -1.63 -4.45
CA ARG A 106 -2.77 -2.58 -5.18
C ARG A 106 -1.89 -3.48 -6.02
N GLU A 107 -1.96 -4.77 -5.79
CA GLU A 107 -1.31 -5.72 -6.66
C GLU A 107 -2.11 -5.88 -7.96
N GLY A 108 -1.49 -5.53 -9.09
CA GLY A 108 -2.19 -5.42 -10.38
C GLY A 108 -1.87 -6.48 -11.42
N ARG A 109 -0.85 -7.34 -11.24
CA ARG A 109 -0.34 -8.16 -12.36
C ARG A 109 0.12 -9.58 -12.03
N SER A 110 -0.13 -10.11 -10.85
CA SER A 110 0.22 -11.50 -10.59
C SER A 110 -0.98 -12.40 -10.88
N PHE A 111 -0.81 -13.39 -11.75
CA PHE A 111 -1.77 -14.49 -11.96
C PHE A 111 -2.02 -15.31 -10.68
N PHE A 112 -1.23 -15.06 -9.63
CA PHE A 112 -1.22 -15.84 -8.39
C PHE A 112 -1.91 -15.18 -7.20
N PHE A 113 -2.17 -13.87 -7.26
CA PHE A 113 -2.79 -13.14 -6.16
C PHE A 113 -4.12 -12.55 -6.61
N LYS A 114 -5.21 -13.03 -6.04
CA LYS A 114 -6.49 -12.32 -6.10
C LYS A 114 -6.24 -10.98 -5.40
N ARG A 115 -6.36 -9.91 -6.15
CA ARG A 115 -6.15 -8.50 -5.82
C ARG A 115 -6.16 -8.20 -4.33
N VAL A 116 -4.99 -8.22 -3.73
CA VAL A 116 -4.77 -7.69 -2.38
C VAL A 116 -4.64 -6.18 -2.49
N GLN A 117 -5.37 -5.46 -1.67
CA GLN A 117 -5.30 -4.00 -1.60
C GLN A 117 -5.02 -3.57 -0.16
N ILE A 118 -4.19 -2.54 -0.02
CA ILE A 118 -3.99 -1.84 1.24
C ILE A 118 -4.54 -0.43 1.05
N VAL A 119 -5.44 -0.05 1.94
CA VAL A 119 -6.01 1.30 1.97
C VAL A 119 -5.64 1.99 3.27
N ARG A 120 -5.62 3.32 3.23
CA ARG A 120 -5.29 4.17 4.37
C ARG A 120 -6.44 5.10 4.70
N GLY A 121 -6.63 5.32 5.99
CA GLY A 121 -7.51 6.33 6.55
C GLY A 121 -6.87 7.03 7.75
N CYS A 122 -7.57 7.98 8.31
CA CYS A 122 -7.18 8.75 9.49
C CYS A 122 -8.31 8.80 10.53
N ASP A 123 -8.03 8.37 11.76
CA ASP A 123 -8.83 8.76 12.92
C ASP A 123 -8.33 10.12 13.40
N ALA A 124 -8.91 11.18 12.87
CA ALA A 124 -8.49 12.55 13.15
C ALA A 124 -8.60 12.93 14.64
N ARG A 125 -9.58 12.34 15.36
CA ARG A 125 -9.79 12.59 16.78
C ARG A 125 -8.63 12.08 17.63
N ARG A 126 -8.08 10.92 17.25
CA ARG A 126 -6.98 10.28 17.98
C ARG A 126 -5.63 10.55 17.36
N ASN A 127 -5.58 11.20 16.20
CA ASN A 127 -4.38 11.40 15.40
C ASN A 127 -3.68 10.07 15.06
N VAL A 128 -4.44 9.11 14.54
CA VAL A 128 -3.98 7.76 14.23
C VAL A 128 -4.23 7.46 12.76
N LEU A 129 -3.18 7.02 12.05
CA LEU A 129 -3.32 6.44 10.72
C LEU A 129 -3.89 5.03 10.84
N VAL A 130 -4.87 4.70 10.01
CA VAL A 130 -5.54 3.41 9.97
C VAL A 130 -5.28 2.77 8.62
N TYR A 131 -4.65 1.61 8.61
CA TYR A 131 -4.40 0.82 7.41
C TYR A 131 -5.25 -0.43 7.43
N MET A 132 -5.85 -0.76 6.31
CA MET A 132 -6.60 -2.00 6.15
C MET A 132 -6.16 -2.71 4.88
N ILE A 133 -5.82 -3.99 5.03
CA ILE A 133 -5.58 -4.90 3.91
C ILE A 133 -6.83 -5.75 3.70
N TYR A 134 -7.20 -5.95 2.44
CA TYR A 134 -8.28 -6.87 2.09
C TYR A 134 -8.03 -7.49 0.71
N SER A 135 -8.66 -8.64 0.47
CA SER A 135 -8.64 -9.31 -0.82
C SER A 135 -9.97 -9.10 -1.54
N ASP A 136 -9.93 -8.71 -2.82
CA ASP A 136 -11.13 -8.68 -3.66
C ASP A 136 -11.63 -10.11 -3.86
N LYS A 137 -12.82 -10.42 -3.34
CA LYS A 137 -13.48 -11.70 -3.53
C LYS A 137 -14.46 -11.59 -4.69
N LEU A 138 -14.31 -12.46 -5.69
CA LEU A 138 -15.23 -12.55 -6.81
C LEU A 138 -16.47 -13.44 -6.53
N ILE A 139 -16.61 -13.93 -5.30
CA ILE A 139 -17.68 -14.86 -4.90
C ILE A 139 -18.34 -14.31 -3.60
N ASP A 140 -19.61 -14.62 -3.40
CA ASP A 140 -20.43 -14.14 -2.28
C ASP A 140 -19.75 -14.29 -0.90
N GLY A 141 -19.92 -13.28 -0.07
CA GLY A 141 -19.42 -13.19 1.31
C GLY A 141 -18.46 -12.04 1.54
N SER A 142 -18.13 -11.78 2.81
CA SER A 142 -17.20 -10.72 3.20
C SER A 142 -15.77 -11.04 2.79
N PRO A 143 -15.01 -10.07 2.23
CA PRO A 143 -13.60 -10.27 1.93
C PRO A 143 -12.80 -10.49 3.23
N GLN A 144 -11.77 -11.30 3.15
CA GLN A 144 -10.79 -11.42 4.22
C GLN A 144 -10.06 -10.09 4.38
N ASN A 145 -9.93 -9.64 5.62
CA ASN A 145 -9.31 -8.35 5.91
C ASN A 145 -8.53 -8.38 7.23
N SER A 146 -7.63 -7.42 7.36
CA SER A 146 -6.90 -7.14 8.59
C SER A 146 -6.65 -5.65 8.71
N THR A 147 -6.73 -5.12 9.93
CA THR A 147 -6.53 -3.70 10.20
C THR A 147 -5.32 -3.49 11.10
N SER A 148 -4.51 -2.48 10.78
CA SER A 148 -3.40 -2.02 11.59
C SER A 148 -3.50 -0.52 11.81
N THR A 149 -3.10 -0.05 12.99
CA THR A 149 -3.13 1.37 13.35
C THR A 149 -1.73 1.87 13.71
N VAL A 150 -1.44 3.10 13.30
CA VAL A 150 -0.17 3.77 13.58
C VAL A 150 -0.47 5.11 14.27
N PRO A 151 -0.38 5.21 15.60
CA PRO A 151 -0.42 6.49 16.28
C PRO A 151 0.72 7.38 15.79
N ILE A 152 0.41 8.64 15.49
CA ILE A 152 1.43 9.61 15.10
C ILE A 152 2.04 10.16 16.38
N MET A 153 3.28 9.74 16.66
CA MET A 153 4.02 10.08 17.87
C MET A 153 5.25 10.93 17.54
N PRO A 154 5.73 11.75 18.49
CA PRO A 154 7.02 12.41 18.35
C PRO A 154 8.14 11.39 18.11
N TRP A 155 9.08 11.71 17.22
CA TRP A 155 10.20 10.85 16.88
C TRP A 155 11.53 11.54 17.19
N GLY A 156 12.36 10.92 18.01
CA GLY A 156 13.65 11.48 18.42
C GLY A 156 13.47 12.79 19.19
N GLN A 157 14.01 13.89 18.67
CA GLN A 157 13.94 15.23 19.30
C GLN A 157 12.76 16.08 18.80
N GLN A 158 11.85 15.53 17.99
CA GLN A 158 10.66 16.26 17.55
C GLN A 158 9.73 16.55 18.73
N THR A 159 9.30 17.79 18.86
CA THR A 159 8.31 18.22 19.85
C THR A 159 6.90 18.35 19.25
N GLU A 160 6.82 18.55 17.95
CA GLU A 160 5.54 18.69 17.23
C GLU A 160 5.32 17.52 16.29
N VAL A 161 4.07 17.08 16.18
CA VAL A 161 3.63 16.03 15.28
C VAL A 161 2.59 16.56 14.32
N VAL A 162 2.60 16.05 13.08
CA VAL A 162 1.57 16.36 12.09
C VAL A 162 0.22 15.77 12.52
N ARG A 163 -0.85 16.39 12.09
CA ARG A 163 -2.21 15.86 12.31
C ARG A 163 -2.71 15.24 11.01
N CYS A 164 -3.02 13.96 11.05
CA CYS A 164 -3.48 13.28 9.84
C CYS A 164 -4.79 13.86 9.27
N GLY A 165 -5.65 14.41 10.13
CA GLY A 165 -6.90 15.04 9.69
C GLY A 165 -6.73 16.31 8.87
N ASP A 166 -5.54 16.91 8.82
CA ASP A 166 -5.25 18.07 7.97
C ASP A 166 -4.94 17.66 6.51
N PHE A 167 -4.68 16.38 6.28
CA PHE A 167 -4.27 15.79 4.99
C PHE A 167 -5.25 14.75 4.45
N ILE A 168 -5.91 14.00 5.34
CA ILE A 168 -6.81 12.91 4.99
C ILE A 168 -8.22 13.28 5.43
N SER A 169 -9.09 13.53 4.49
CA SER A 169 -10.46 13.99 4.69
C SER A 169 -11.53 13.03 4.16
#